data_4f7c99d14f7db058b5b00f81bca07371
#
_entry.id   4f7c99d14f7db058b5b00f81bca07371
#
_cell.length_a   1.000
_cell.length_b   1.000
_cell.length_c   1.000
_cell.angle_alpha   90.00
_cell.angle_beta   90.00
_cell.angle_gamma   90.00
#
_symmetry.space_group_name_H-M   'P 1'
#
loop_
_entity.id
_entity.type
_entity.pdbx_description
1 polymer ?
#
loop_
_entity_poly.entity_id
_entity_poly.type
_entity_poly.pdbx_seq_one_letter_code
_entity_poly.pdbx_strand_id
1 'polypeptide(L)'
;MFDSSKLDAYLTGLCQARDLPGVSAAIMGPDGLEYAFNYGFRDGAFTCPVDNDTLFGVASMSKSMTALCACILACEGRLDLDAPVSDFFPEFELAGQPREAATVRTLAMHTAGIPPMEPLEWSIAMNSEGRSESDWLREMKRTAPNKMETIDQIIAYIAHCGYNTLGAPGDVMSYSNEGYAILSYIVDQAAGVPLEQFMQARIFDPLGMTRTILDNGVEAARALSGGNITSLFEVEDGRRTCDDCWSVLPPFRGCAMVKSTSRDMAAYYRMIANMGMHEGKQAIPAHAVDLLVGRYHPLSHLMTMCMGLNKREFAGHVVCEHAGGLHGVSSKGGLLLGEGYGFSVLCNQGDEDMDALLYGMLCAVMGL
;
A
#
# COMPACT_ATOMS: atom_id res chain seq x y z
N MET A 1 11.70 -16.91 21.15
CA MET A 1 10.52 -16.21 21.73
C MET A 1 11.05 -14.91 22.33
N PHE A 2 10.62 -13.76 21.81
CA PHE A 2 11.06 -12.44 22.30
C PHE A 2 10.29 -12.03 23.58
N ASP A 3 10.82 -11.04 24.30
CA ASP A 3 10.19 -10.47 25.50
C ASP A 3 9.13 -9.43 25.12
N SER A 4 7.87 -9.85 25.10
CA SER A 4 6.74 -8.97 24.72
C SER A 4 6.60 -7.76 25.64
N SER A 5 6.96 -7.86 26.92
CA SER A 5 6.85 -6.72 27.88
C SER A 5 7.82 -5.60 27.53
N LYS A 6 9.03 -5.94 27.07
CA LYS A 6 10.01 -4.95 26.60
C LYS A 6 9.55 -4.29 25.31
N LEU A 7 8.97 -5.07 24.39
CA LEU A 7 8.43 -4.56 23.16
C LEU A 7 7.24 -3.64 23.42
N ASP A 8 6.33 -4.01 24.33
CA ASP A 8 5.21 -3.15 24.77
C ASP A 8 5.70 -1.80 25.31
N ALA A 9 6.71 -1.83 26.20
CA ALA A 9 7.27 -0.62 26.77
C ALA A 9 7.92 0.27 25.70
N TYR A 10 8.65 -0.33 24.75
CA TYR A 10 9.29 0.39 23.64
C TYR A 10 8.24 1.05 22.71
N LEU A 11 7.26 0.28 22.24
CA LEU A 11 6.23 0.80 21.34
C LEU A 11 5.36 1.86 22.01
N THR A 12 4.98 1.64 23.28
CA THR A 12 4.24 2.63 24.07
C THR A 12 5.02 3.92 24.23
N GLY A 13 6.32 3.81 24.55
CA GLY A 13 7.20 4.98 24.68
C GLY A 13 7.30 5.80 23.38
N LEU A 14 7.39 5.14 22.23
CA LEU A 14 7.39 5.81 20.92
C LEU A 14 6.06 6.49 20.62
N CYS A 15 4.93 5.80 20.85
CA CYS A 15 3.60 6.37 20.64
C CYS A 15 3.37 7.62 21.52
N GLN A 16 3.80 7.56 22.79
CA GLN A 16 3.71 8.68 23.73
C GLN A 16 4.61 9.85 23.32
N ALA A 17 5.87 9.57 22.95
CA ALA A 17 6.84 10.59 22.57
C ALA A 17 6.43 11.37 21.31
N ARG A 18 5.66 10.72 20.41
CA ARG A 18 5.14 11.32 19.18
C ARG A 18 3.70 11.80 19.30
N ASP A 19 3.09 11.62 20.46
CA ASP A 19 1.70 11.97 20.72
C ASP A 19 0.73 11.36 19.70
N LEU A 20 0.91 10.07 19.33
CA LEU A 20 0.09 9.39 18.33
C LEU A 20 -1.32 9.12 18.87
N PRO A 21 -2.39 9.40 18.12
CA PRO A 21 -3.77 9.25 18.60
C PRO A 21 -4.21 7.78 18.68
N GLY A 22 -3.85 6.96 17.71
CA GLY A 22 -4.20 5.55 17.65
C GLY A 22 -3.26 4.74 16.80
N VAL A 23 -2.77 3.61 17.32
CA VAL A 23 -1.85 2.70 16.64
C VAL A 23 -2.29 1.25 16.87
N SER A 24 -2.24 0.43 15.82
CA SER A 24 -2.34 -1.02 15.91
C SER A 24 -1.16 -1.67 15.21
N ALA A 25 -0.53 -2.65 15.86
CA ALA A 25 0.58 -3.38 15.28
C ALA A 25 0.46 -4.88 15.53
N ALA A 26 1.01 -5.71 14.63
CA ALA A 26 0.98 -7.15 14.77
C ALA A 26 2.24 -7.81 14.19
N ILE A 27 2.64 -8.91 14.81
CA ILE A 27 3.64 -9.86 14.33
C ILE A 27 2.94 -11.19 14.10
N MET A 28 2.99 -11.68 12.87
CA MET A 28 2.55 -13.02 12.50
C MET A 28 3.79 -13.86 12.23
N GLY A 29 4.01 -14.87 13.07
CA GLY A 29 5.15 -15.79 12.95
C GLY A 29 4.80 -17.11 12.30
N PRO A 30 5.74 -18.08 12.24
CA PRO A 30 5.53 -19.38 11.62
C PRO A 30 4.28 -20.12 12.11
N ASP A 31 4.00 -20.03 13.42
CA ASP A 31 2.89 -20.74 14.07
C ASP A 31 1.60 -19.92 14.21
N GLY A 32 1.56 -18.69 13.69
CA GLY A 32 0.39 -17.81 13.74
C GLY A 32 0.66 -16.45 14.36
N LEU A 33 -0.36 -15.85 14.98
CA LEU A 33 -0.22 -14.55 15.67
C LEU A 33 0.65 -14.70 16.92
N GLU A 34 1.82 -14.06 16.92
CA GLU A 34 2.75 -14.08 18.05
C GLU A 34 2.66 -12.85 18.92
N TYR A 35 2.24 -11.72 18.32
CA TYR A 35 2.15 -10.46 19.03
C TYR A 35 1.11 -9.54 18.42
N ALA A 36 0.38 -8.83 19.28
CA ALA A 36 -0.53 -7.75 18.89
C ALA A 36 -0.42 -6.61 19.89
N PHE A 37 -0.29 -5.40 19.39
CA PHE A 37 -0.18 -4.17 20.16
C PHE A 37 -1.24 -3.18 19.70
N ASN A 38 -1.93 -2.57 20.66
CA ASN A 38 -2.92 -1.52 20.40
C ASN A 38 -2.70 -0.38 21.37
N TYR A 39 -2.70 0.83 20.86
CA TYR A 39 -2.47 2.05 21.61
C TYR A 39 -3.48 3.14 21.21
N GLY A 40 -3.95 3.89 22.19
CA GLY A 40 -4.75 5.09 21.98
C GLY A 40 -6.18 4.80 21.49
N PHE A 41 -6.72 5.69 20.67
CA PHE A 41 -8.13 5.75 20.33
C PHE A 41 -8.35 5.83 18.82
N ARG A 42 -9.49 5.27 18.39
CA ARG A 42 -9.88 5.31 16.98
C ARG A 42 -10.76 6.49 16.60
N ASP A 43 -11.28 7.24 17.59
CA ASP A 43 -12.24 8.34 17.40
C ASP A 43 -11.70 9.67 17.89
N GLY A 44 -12.20 10.78 17.31
CA GLY A 44 -11.79 12.13 17.66
C GLY A 44 -12.22 12.60 19.07
N ALA A 45 -13.15 11.90 19.71
CA ALA A 45 -13.56 12.15 21.09
C ALA A 45 -12.65 11.46 22.12
N PHE A 46 -11.73 10.59 21.68
CA PHE A 46 -10.86 9.76 22.52
C PHE A 46 -11.65 8.90 23.53
N THR A 47 -12.74 8.28 23.06
CA THR A 47 -13.63 7.43 23.88
C THR A 47 -13.62 5.99 23.46
N CYS A 48 -13.30 5.70 22.20
CA CYS A 48 -13.30 4.38 21.63
C CYS A 48 -11.84 3.90 21.45
N PRO A 49 -11.34 2.98 22.30
CA PRO A 49 -9.95 2.52 22.17
C PRO A 49 -9.73 1.76 20.86
N VAL A 50 -8.51 1.81 20.36
CA VAL A 50 -8.04 0.92 19.29
C VAL A 50 -7.99 -0.51 19.81
N ASP A 51 -8.44 -1.46 19.01
CA ASP A 51 -8.36 -2.89 19.28
C ASP A 51 -7.87 -3.67 18.04
N ASN A 52 -7.73 -4.99 18.19
CA ASN A 52 -7.24 -5.87 17.12
C ASN A 52 -8.14 -5.94 15.88
N ASP A 53 -9.38 -5.50 16.01
CA ASP A 53 -10.40 -5.54 14.95
C ASP A 53 -10.67 -4.15 14.37
N THR A 54 -10.00 -3.12 14.86
CA THR A 54 -10.12 -1.75 14.33
C THR A 54 -9.57 -1.68 12.91
N LEU A 55 -10.38 -1.17 11.98
CA LEU A 55 -9.97 -0.93 10.60
C LEU A 55 -9.23 0.40 10.46
N PHE A 56 -8.14 0.32 9.74
CA PHE A 56 -7.31 1.46 9.31
C PHE A 56 -7.21 1.51 7.80
N GLY A 57 -6.91 2.67 7.23
CA GLY A 57 -6.36 2.74 5.89
C GLY A 57 -4.94 2.17 5.86
N VAL A 58 -4.58 1.50 4.78
CA VAL A 58 -3.21 1.00 4.60
C VAL A 58 -2.45 1.77 3.51
N ALA A 59 -3.11 2.70 2.86
CA ALA A 59 -2.55 3.55 1.81
C ALA A 59 -1.68 2.75 0.82
N SER A 60 -0.48 3.21 0.50
CA SER A 60 0.38 2.62 -0.54
C SER A 60 0.82 1.18 -0.29
N MET A 61 0.62 0.60 0.90
CA MET A 61 0.79 -0.84 1.10
C MET A 61 -0.15 -1.66 0.18
N SER A 62 -1.27 -1.07 -0.30
CA SER A 62 -2.18 -1.65 -1.30
C SER A 62 -1.48 -2.04 -2.59
N LYS A 63 -0.40 -1.34 -2.96
CA LYS A 63 0.33 -1.56 -4.20
C LYS A 63 0.86 -2.99 -4.33
N SER A 64 1.40 -3.54 -3.26
CA SER A 64 1.90 -4.92 -3.28
C SER A 64 0.79 -5.94 -3.58
N MET A 65 -0.44 -5.68 -3.12
CA MET A 65 -1.61 -6.53 -3.39
C MET A 65 -2.06 -6.41 -4.86
N THR A 66 -2.07 -5.20 -5.42
CA THR A 66 -2.35 -4.97 -6.84
C THR A 66 -1.31 -5.64 -7.74
N ALA A 67 -0.03 -5.54 -7.39
CA ALA A 67 1.05 -6.24 -8.09
C ALA A 67 0.92 -7.77 -7.97
N LEU A 68 0.55 -8.28 -6.79
CA LEU A 68 0.31 -9.71 -6.59
C LEU A 68 -0.86 -10.22 -7.45
N CYS A 69 -1.94 -9.44 -7.63
CA CYS A 69 -3.01 -9.77 -8.56
C CYS A 69 -2.50 -9.95 -10.00
N ALA A 70 -1.63 -9.03 -10.47
CA ALA A 70 -1.00 -9.17 -11.79
C ALA A 70 -0.12 -10.43 -11.87
N CYS A 71 0.66 -10.75 -10.81
CA CYS A 71 1.47 -11.96 -10.74
C CYS A 71 0.62 -13.25 -10.75
N ILE A 72 -0.53 -13.25 -10.06
CA ILE A 72 -1.47 -14.38 -10.08
C ILE A 72 -2.02 -14.59 -11.50
N LEU A 73 -2.47 -13.52 -12.16
CA LEU A 73 -2.95 -13.60 -13.55
C LEU A 73 -1.87 -14.07 -14.53
N ALA A 74 -0.62 -13.67 -14.28
CA ALA A 74 0.51 -14.16 -15.08
C ALA A 74 0.71 -15.69 -14.91
N CYS A 75 0.62 -16.19 -13.68
CA CYS A 75 0.68 -17.62 -13.42
C CYS A 75 -0.47 -18.41 -14.08
N GLU A 76 -1.62 -17.78 -14.28
CA GLU A 76 -2.79 -18.35 -14.96
C GLU A 76 -2.71 -18.24 -16.49
N GLY A 77 -1.66 -17.61 -17.04
CA GLY A 77 -1.52 -17.36 -18.47
C GLY A 77 -2.54 -16.35 -19.02
N ARG A 78 -3.13 -15.52 -18.15
CA ARG A 78 -4.14 -14.49 -18.49
C ARG A 78 -3.54 -13.11 -18.65
N LEU A 79 -2.33 -12.89 -18.20
CA LEU A 79 -1.58 -11.65 -18.32
C LEU A 79 -0.11 -11.96 -18.61
N ASP A 80 0.44 -11.32 -19.63
CA ASP A 80 1.88 -11.28 -19.82
C ASP A 80 2.44 -10.03 -19.13
N LEU A 81 3.32 -10.19 -18.15
CA LEU A 81 3.94 -9.08 -17.43
C LEU A 81 4.87 -8.26 -18.32
N ASP A 82 5.35 -8.82 -19.41
CA ASP A 82 6.21 -8.13 -20.37
C ASP A 82 5.42 -7.56 -21.57
N ALA A 83 4.07 -7.71 -21.57
CA ALA A 83 3.21 -7.06 -22.55
C ALA A 83 3.29 -5.54 -22.45
N PRO A 84 3.33 -4.81 -23.58
CA PRO A 84 3.27 -3.35 -23.62
C PRO A 84 2.00 -2.80 -22.96
N VAL A 85 2.12 -1.69 -22.25
CA VAL A 85 0.96 -0.97 -21.70
C VAL A 85 0.03 -0.51 -22.81
N SER A 86 0.57 -0.19 -23.99
CA SER A 86 -0.17 0.22 -25.16
C SER A 86 -1.09 -0.87 -25.75
N ASP A 87 -0.91 -2.14 -25.40
CA ASP A 87 -1.83 -3.22 -25.79
C ASP A 87 -3.17 -3.14 -25.04
N PHE A 88 -3.14 -2.60 -23.82
CA PHE A 88 -4.32 -2.38 -22.97
C PHE A 88 -4.92 -0.98 -23.15
N PHE A 89 -4.06 0.01 -23.38
CA PHE A 89 -4.41 1.41 -23.53
C PHE A 89 -3.73 1.99 -24.78
N PRO A 90 -4.42 1.93 -25.94
CA PRO A 90 -3.88 2.41 -27.20
C PRO A 90 -3.41 3.87 -27.21
N GLU A 91 -3.90 4.70 -26.29
CA GLU A 91 -3.56 6.13 -26.18
C GLU A 91 -2.39 6.40 -25.21
N PHE A 92 -1.86 5.33 -24.56
CA PHE A 92 -0.74 5.46 -23.67
C PHE A 92 0.55 5.76 -24.45
N GLU A 93 1.18 6.88 -24.13
CA GLU A 93 2.45 7.33 -24.72
C GLU A 93 3.34 7.95 -23.64
N LEU A 94 4.64 7.70 -23.74
CA LEU A 94 5.67 8.35 -22.95
C LEU A 94 6.56 9.20 -23.86
N ALA A 95 6.77 10.46 -23.53
CA ALA A 95 7.52 11.41 -24.34
C ALA A 95 8.91 10.88 -24.70
N GLY A 96 9.20 10.76 -26.00
CA GLY A 96 10.49 10.32 -26.51
C GLY A 96 10.80 8.83 -26.38
N GLN A 97 9.83 8.01 -25.95
CA GLN A 97 10.00 6.56 -25.85
C GLN A 97 9.22 5.80 -26.93
N PRO A 98 9.70 4.63 -27.38
CA PRO A 98 8.90 3.73 -28.18
C PRO A 98 7.61 3.35 -27.43
N ARG A 99 6.51 3.23 -28.17
CA ARG A 99 5.18 2.99 -27.61
C ARG A 99 5.08 1.66 -26.83
N GLU A 100 5.83 0.66 -27.27
CA GLU A 100 5.91 -0.68 -26.68
C GLU A 100 6.91 -0.79 -25.53
N ALA A 101 7.68 0.27 -25.21
CA ALA A 101 8.78 0.17 -24.26
C ALA A 101 8.31 0.00 -22.81
N ALA A 102 7.23 0.68 -22.41
CA ALA A 102 6.66 0.52 -21.08
C ALA A 102 5.79 -0.75 -21.03
N THR A 103 6.06 -1.63 -20.07
CA THR A 103 5.37 -2.90 -19.90
C THR A 103 4.63 -2.95 -18.56
N VAL A 104 3.74 -3.93 -18.39
CA VAL A 104 3.05 -4.20 -17.12
C VAL A 104 4.05 -4.36 -15.98
N ARG A 105 5.16 -5.06 -16.23
CA ARG A 105 6.25 -5.26 -15.26
C ARG A 105 6.89 -3.92 -14.86
N THR A 106 7.20 -3.06 -15.82
CA THR A 106 7.84 -1.78 -15.53
C THR A 106 6.93 -0.84 -14.74
N LEU A 107 5.60 -0.90 -14.95
CA LEU A 107 4.63 -0.21 -14.08
C LEU A 107 4.70 -0.74 -12.64
N ALA A 108 4.62 -2.07 -12.46
CA ALA A 108 4.62 -2.71 -11.14
C ALA A 108 5.93 -2.47 -10.36
N MET A 109 7.04 -2.29 -11.06
CA MET A 109 8.37 -2.04 -10.48
C MET A 109 8.72 -0.56 -10.36
N HIS A 110 7.81 0.35 -10.73
CA HIS A 110 8.10 1.80 -10.79
C HIS A 110 9.27 2.16 -11.71
N THR A 111 9.48 1.41 -12.77
CA THR A 111 10.58 1.63 -13.73
C THR A 111 10.08 1.96 -15.13
N ALA A 112 8.82 2.34 -15.28
CA ALA A 112 8.23 2.69 -16.57
C ALA A 112 8.77 4.02 -17.15
N GLY A 113 9.55 4.78 -16.40
CA GLY A 113 10.05 6.09 -16.81
C GLY A 113 9.06 7.24 -16.60
N ILE A 114 7.93 6.99 -15.93
CA ILE A 114 6.94 8.01 -15.58
C ILE A 114 7.55 8.91 -14.50
N PRO A 115 7.68 10.23 -14.74
CA PRO A 115 8.20 11.16 -13.75
C PRO A 115 7.20 11.38 -12.60
N PRO A 116 7.61 11.98 -11.47
CA PRO A 116 6.67 12.48 -10.46
C PRO A 116 5.69 13.46 -11.09
N MET A 117 4.41 13.30 -10.78
CA MET A 117 3.29 14.05 -11.38
C MET A 117 2.25 14.38 -10.32
N GLU A 118 1.34 15.32 -10.65
CA GLU A 118 0.33 15.84 -9.74
C GLU A 118 -1.06 15.17 -9.78
N PRO A 119 -1.41 14.25 -10.72
CA PRO A 119 -2.79 13.74 -10.82
C PRO A 119 -3.36 13.12 -9.53
N LEU A 120 -2.54 12.44 -8.73
CA LEU A 120 -2.98 11.94 -7.43
C LEU A 120 -3.32 13.07 -6.47
N GLU A 121 -2.45 14.07 -6.35
CA GLU A 121 -2.61 15.23 -5.47
C GLU A 121 -3.85 16.04 -5.86
N TRP A 122 -4.09 16.22 -7.17
CA TRP A 122 -5.31 16.84 -7.69
C TRP A 122 -6.55 16.03 -7.36
N SER A 123 -6.49 14.69 -7.52
CA SER A 123 -7.60 13.80 -7.16
C SER A 123 -7.91 13.89 -5.66
N ILE A 124 -6.89 13.90 -4.80
CA ILE A 124 -7.05 14.08 -3.35
C ILE A 124 -7.70 15.43 -3.05
N ALA A 125 -7.19 16.52 -3.61
CA ALA A 125 -7.67 17.86 -3.33
C ALA A 125 -9.11 18.07 -3.82
N MET A 126 -9.43 17.59 -5.01
CA MET A 126 -10.77 17.75 -5.60
C MET A 126 -11.85 16.87 -4.95
N ASN A 127 -11.45 15.86 -4.16
CA ASN A 127 -12.33 14.99 -3.39
C ASN A 127 -12.14 15.15 -1.87
N SER A 128 -11.82 16.37 -1.42
CA SER A 128 -11.54 16.70 -0.02
C SER A 128 -12.72 17.40 0.68
N GLU A 129 -13.95 17.14 0.27
CA GLU A 129 -15.14 17.72 0.89
C GLU A 129 -15.20 17.36 2.39
N GLY A 130 -15.42 18.37 3.23
CA GLY A 130 -15.48 18.20 4.69
C GLY A 130 -14.13 18.29 5.42
N ARG A 131 -12.99 18.32 4.71
CA ARG A 131 -11.68 18.57 5.32
C ARG A 131 -11.45 20.04 5.60
N SER A 132 -10.64 20.32 6.63
CA SER A 132 -10.11 21.65 6.85
C SER A 132 -9.30 22.12 5.63
N GLU A 133 -9.50 23.36 5.21
CA GLU A 133 -8.83 23.90 4.04
C GLU A 133 -7.41 24.37 4.39
N SER A 134 -6.40 23.71 3.80
CA SER A 134 -4.98 24.08 3.91
C SER A 134 -4.50 24.87 2.68
N ASP A 135 -3.31 25.46 2.76
CA ASP A 135 -2.68 26.14 1.63
C ASP A 135 -2.40 25.15 0.50
N TRP A 136 -1.98 23.94 0.84
CA TRP A 136 -1.76 22.85 -0.13
C TRP A 136 -3.06 22.49 -0.86
N LEU A 137 -4.17 22.28 -0.15
CA LEU A 137 -5.46 21.97 -0.77
C LEU A 137 -5.92 23.08 -1.72
N ARG A 138 -5.77 24.34 -1.33
CA ARG A 138 -6.11 25.49 -2.18
C ARG A 138 -5.27 25.51 -3.46
N GLU A 139 -3.96 25.29 -3.35
CA GLU A 139 -3.07 25.29 -4.50
C GLU A 139 -3.36 24.12 -5.43
N MET A 140 -3.56 22.90 -4.92
CA MET A 140 -3.91 21.74 -5.72
C MET A 140 -5.27 21.91 -6.44
N LYS A 141 -6.29 22.41 -5.75
CA LYS A 141 -7.59 22.75 -6.36
C LYS A 141 -7.47 23.80 -7.47
N ARG A 142 -6.59 24.80 -7.28
CA ARG A 142 -6.36 25.88 -8.25
C ARG A 142 -5.64 25.40 -9.50
N THR A 143 -4.72 24.46 -9.38
CA THR A 143 -3.89 23.97 -10.49
C THR A 143 -4.51 22.76 -11.19
N ALA A 144 -5.44 22.06 -10.57
CA ALA A 144 -6.08 20.88 -11.15
C ALA A 144 -6.85 21.23 -12.42
N PRO A 145 -6.57 20.57 -13.56
CA PRO A 145 -7.29 20.80 -14.80
C PRO A 145 -8.74 20.24 -14.75
N ASN A 146 -8.94 19.19 -13.96
CA ASN A 146 -10.22 18.52 -13.71
C ASN A 146 -10.10 17.62 -12.46
N LYS A 147 -11.16 16.90 -12.12
CA LYS A 147 -11.19 16.00 -10.92
C LYS A 147 -10.34 14.75 -11.04
N MET A 148 -9.75 14.42 -12.17
CA MET A 148 -9.02 13.16 -12.40
C MET A 148 -9.81 11.94 -11.92
N GLU A 149 -11.00 11.71 -12.49
CA GLU A 149 -11.94 10.66 -12.04
C GLU A 149 -11.82 9.36 -12.85
N THR A 150 -11.17 9.41 -14.02
CA THR A 150 -11.06 8.26 -14.92
C THR A 150 -9.61 7.95 -15.27
N ILE A 151 -9.36 6.69 -15.61
CA ILE A 151 -8.03 6.27 -16.05
C ILE A 151 -7.63 6.94 -17.37
N ASP A 152 -8.59 7.20 -18.25
CA ASP A 152 -8.34 7.87 -19.53
C ASP A 152 -7.79 9.29 -19.32
N GLN A 153 -8.26 10.00 -18.28
CA GLN A 153 -7.73 11.31 -17.92
C GLN A 153 -6.28 11.24 -17.46
N ILE A 154 -5.92 10.19 -16.70
CA ILE A 154 -4.53 9.96 -16.25
C ILE A 154 -3.64 9.65 -17.47
N ILE A 155 -4.08 8.78 -18.36
CA ILE A 155 -3.35 8.41 -19.57
C ILE A 155 -3.17 9.63 -20.49
N ALA A 156 -4.24 10.38 -20.74
CA ALA A 156 -4.17 11.60 -21.54
C ALA A 156 -3.23 12.65 -20.91
N TYR A 157 -3.22 12.76 -19.59
CA TYR A 157 -2.30 13.65 -18.89
C TYR A 157 -0.84 13.22 -19.09
N ILE A 158 -0.52 11.94 -18.89
CA ILE A 158 0.84 11.40 -19.10
C ILE A 158 1.31 11.69 -20.54
N ALA A 159 0.45 11.46 -21.54
CA ALA A 159 0.79 11.67 -22.94
C ALA A 159 1.03 13.15 -23.32
N HIS A 160 0.40 14.11 -22.61
CA HIS A 160 0.36 15.52 -23.02
C HIS A 160 0.89 16.52 -22.00
N CYS A 161 1.33 16.08 -20.81
CA CYS A 161 1.82 16.99 -19.75
C CYS A 161 3.11 17.74 -20.10
N GLY A 162 3.82 17.34 -21.14
CA GLY A 162 5.08 17.94 -21.56
C GLY A 162 6.28 17.58 -20.67
N TYR A 163 6.11 16.69 -19.70
CA TYR A 163 7.21 16.20 -18.88
C TYR A 163 8.06 15.20 -19.67
N ASN A 164 9.37 15.31 -19.49
CA ASN A 164 10.29 14.32 -20.03
C ASN A 164 10.29 13.06 -19.18
N THR A 165 10.40 11.91 -19.82
CA THR A 165 10.62 10.65 -19.12
C THR A 165 11.97 10.65 -18.38
N LEU A 166 12.05 9.89 -17.29
CA LEU A 166 13.26 9.70 -16.50
C LEU A 166 14.10 8.52 -17.04
N GLY A 167 14.49 8.57 -18.30
CA GLY A 167 15.21 7.48 -18.98
C GLY A 167 14.27 6.52 -19.73
N ALA A 168 14.84 5.49 -20.35
CA ALA A 168 14.06 4.44 -20.98
C ALA A 168 13.37 3.55 -19.91
N PRO A 169 12.20 2.98 -20.22
CA PRO A 169 11.56 2.01 -19.32
C PRO A 169 12.53 0.87 -18.95
N GLY A 170 12.67 0.64 -17.66
CA GLY A 170 13.63 -0.30 -17.07
C GLY A 170 14.93 0.31 -16.54
N ASP A 171 15.29 1.53 -16.94
CA ASP A 171 16.57 2.13 -16.58
C ASP A 171 16.59 2.73 -15.17
N VAL A 172 15.53 3.45 -14.81
CA VAL A 172 15.47 4.25 -13.58
C VAL A 172 14.21 3.95 -12.81
N MET A 173 14.33 3.79 -11.49
CA MET A 173 13.18 3.74 -10.60
C MET A 173 12.66 5.15 -10.35
N SER A 174 11.37 5.34 -10.63
CA SER A 174 10.60 6.54 -10.29
C SER A 174 9.26 6.11 -9.73
N TYR A 175 9.05 6.34 -8.44
CA TYR A 175 7.79 5.98 -7.80
C TYR A 175 6.62 6.70 -8.47
N SER A 176 5.64 5.94 -8.98
CA SER A 176 4.50 6.49 -9.71
C SER A 176 3.19 5.90 -9.21
N ASN A 177 2.32 6.75 -8.72
CA ASN A 177 0.94 6.40 -8.41
C ASN A 177 0.14 6.19 -9.69
N GLU A 178 0.41 6.98 -10.72
CA GLU A 178 -0.19 6.88 -12.06
C GLU A 178 0.09 5.51 -12.69
N GLY A 179 1.34 5.02 -12.56
CA GLY A 179 1.70 3.69 -13.02
C GLY A 179 0.86 2.59 -12.34
N TYR A 180 0.61 2.70 -11.06
CA TYR A 180 -0.24 1.77 -10.32
C TYR A 180 -1.73 1.97 -10.58
N ALA A 181 -2.17 3.19 -10.87
CA ALA A 181 -3.51 3.42 -11.37
C ALA A 181 -3.72 2.62 -12.67
N ILE A 182 -2.83 2.77 -13.67
CA ILE A 182 -2.88 2.03 -14.94
C ILE A 182 -2.83 0.52 -14.69
N LEU A 183 -1.90 0.03 -13.86
CA LEU A 183 -1.77 -1.39 -13.52
C LEU A 183 -3.07 -1.96 -12.96
N SER A 184 -3.80 -1.20 -12.13
CA SER A 184 -5.06 -1.66 -11.53
C SER A 184 -6.15 -1.92 -12.58
N TYR A 185 -6.20 -1.12 -13.64
CA TYR A 185 -7.14 -1.31 -14.75
C TYR A 185 -6.69 -2.38 -15.74
N ILE A 186 -5.38 -2.59 -15.89
CA ILE A 186 -4.85 -3.76 -16.63
C ILE A 186 -5.27 -5.05 -15.93
N VAL A 187 -5.23 -5.08 -14.59
CA VAL A 187 -5.73 -6.23 -13.82
C VAL A 187 -7.24 -6.44 -14.06
N ASP A 188 -8.06 -5.39 -14.07
CA ASP A 188 -9.49 -5.51 -14.40
C ASP A 188 -9.71 -6.19 -15.76
N GLN A 189 -9.02 -5.68 -16.79
CA GLN A 189 -9.15 -6.21 -18.16
C GLN A 189 -8.73 -7.68 -18.24
N ALA A 190 -7.57 -8.02 -17.64
CA ALA A 190 -7.06 -9.39 -17.65
C ALA A 190 -7.91 -10.34 -16.78
N ALA A 191 -8.43 -9.85 -15.66
CA ALA A 191 -9.28 -10.62 -14.75
C ALA A 191 -10.73 -10.77 -15.26
N GLY A 192 -11.21 -9.85 -16.11
CA GLY A 192 -12.62 -9.80 -16.56
C GLY A 192 -13.61 -9.46 -15.44
N VAL A 193 -13.11 -9.02 -14.30
CA VAL A 193 -13.87 -8.56 -13.13
C VAL A 193 -13.13 -7.39 -12.49
N PRO A 194 -13.80 -6.49 -11.75
CA PRO A 194 -13.14 -5.41 -11.03
C PRO A 194 -12.06 -5.92 -10.06
N LEU A 195 -10.99 -5.13 -9.90
CA LEU A 195 -9.86 -5.43 -9.01
C LEU A 195 -10.32 -5.78 -7.59
N GLU A 196 -11.33 -5.07 -7.08
CA GLU A 196 -11.92 -5.29 -5.77
C GLU A 196 -12.41 -6.74 -5.60
N GLN A 197 -13.11 -7.24 -6.61
CA GLN A 197 -13.65 -8.61 -6.61
C GLN A 197 -12.51 -9.64 -6.79
N PHE A 198 -11.57 -9.35 -7.68
CA PHE A 198 -10.43 -10.23 -7.91
C PHE A 198 -9.54 -10.34 -6.67
N MET A 199 -9.21 -9.21 -6.04
CA MET A 199 -8.41 -9.15 -4.82
C MET A 199 -9.09 -9.86 -3.66
N GLN A 200 -10.42 -9.66 -3.48
CA GLN A 200 -11.21 -10.36 -2.49
C GLN A 200 -11.11 -11.88 -2.67
N ALA A 201 -11.44 -12.37 -3.86
CA ALA A 201 -11.50 -13.81 -4.15
C ALA A 201 -10.12 -14.49 -4.17
N ARG A 202 -9.06 -13.77 -4.53
CA ARG A 202 -7.75 -14.36 -4.79
C ARG A 202 -6.71 -14.10 -3.70
N ILE A 203 -6.93 -13.09 -2.84
CA ILE A 203 -6.03 -12.74 -1.74
C ILE A 203 -6.75 -12.80 -0.41
N PHE A 204 -7.82 -12.03 -0.22
CA PHE A 204 -8.41 -11.87 1.11
C PHE A 204 -9.10 -13.13 1.59
N ASP A 205 -9.98 -13.74 0.79
CA ASP A 205 -10.70 -14.97 1.15
C ASP A 205 -9.74 -16.16 1.41
N PRO A 206 -8.76 -16.45 0.53
CA PRO A 206 -7.81 -17.55 0.77
C PRO A 206 -6.93 -17.37 2.02
N LEU A 207 -6.72 -16.14 2.47
CA LEU A 207 -5.93 -15.81 3.65
C LEU A 207 -6.79 -15.59 4.91
N GLY A 208 -8.11 -15.73 4.82
CA GLY A 208 -9.02 -15.47 5.93
C GLY A 208 -8.96 -14.02 6.42
N MET A 209 -8.63 -13.06 5.56
CA MET A 209 -8.55 -11.64 5.89
C MET A 209 -9.95 -11.03 5.93
N THR A 210 -10.75 -11.48 6.90
CA THR A 210 -12.18 -11.17 6.99
C THR A 210 -12.49 -9.72 7.35
N ARG A 211 -11.48 -8.97 7.75
CA ARG A 211 -11.58 -7.53 8.07
C ARG A 211 -10.73 -6.68 7.14
N THR A 212 -10.63 -7.12 5.88
CA THR A 212 -9.89 -6.40 4.84
C THR A 212 -10.78 -6.21 3.62
N ILE A 213 -10.74 -5.02 3.04
CA ILE A 213 -11.51 -4.67 1.86
C ILE A 213 -10.77 -3.60 1.02
N LEU A 214 -10.85 -3.71 -0.30
CA LEU A 214 -10.55 -2.60 -1.20
C LEU A 214 -11.85 -1.81 -1.37
N ASP A 215 -11.91 -0.63 -0.79
CA ASP A 215 -13.07 0.27 -0.83
C ASP A 215 -12.64 1.67 -1.26
N ASN A 216 -13.06 2.09 -2.44
CA ASN A 216 -12.78 3.44 -2.93
C ASN A 216 -13.73 4.48 -2.30
N GLY A 217 -13.66 4.57 -1.01
CA GLY A 217 -14.49 5.37 -0.12
C GLY A 217 -14.37 4.81 1.27
N VAL A 218 -15.50 4.72 2.01
CA VAL A 218 -15.49 4.20 3.37
C VAL A 218 -16.76 3.42 3.72
N GLU A 219 -17.80 3.48 2.91
CA GLU A 219 -19.10 2.92 3.28
C GLU A 219 -19.10 1.40 3.40
N ALA A 220 -18.44 0.70 2.47
CA ALA A 220 -18.30 -0.73 2.53
C ALA A 220 -17.42 -1.17 3.72
N ALA A 221 -16.35 -0.42 3.99
CA ALA A 221 -15.48 -0.65 5.13
C ALA A 221 -16.20 -0.41 6.48
N ARG A 222 -17.04 0.63 6.57
CA ARG A 222 -17.91 0.88 7.74
C ARG A 222 -18.90 -0.26 7.98
N ALA A 223 -19.53 -0.75 6.92
CA ALA A 223 -20.43 -1.88 6.98
C ALA A 223 -19.70 -3.16 7.45
N LEU A 224 -18.54 -3.45 6.86
CA LEU A 224 -17.70 -4.60 7.22
C LEU A 224 -17.25 -4.55 8.68
N SER A 225 -16.86 -3.37 9.15
CA SER A 225 -16.33 -3.18 10.51
C SER A 225 -17.41 -3.09 11.60
N GLY A 226 -18.68 -2.89 11.21
CA GLY A 226 -19.73 -2.55 12.18
C GLY A 226 -19.46 -1.23 12.92
N GLY A 227 -18.75 -0.30 12.26
CA GLY A 227 -18.34 1.00 12.81
C GLY A 227 -17.02 0.97 13.61
N ASN A 228 -16.34 -0.17 13.71
CA ASN A 228 -14.99 -0.25 14.29
C ASN A 228 -13.93 0.12 13.25
N ILE A 229 -13.92 1.38 12.86
CA ILE A 229 -12.99 2.01 11.90
C ILE A 229 -12.51 3.34 12.46
N THR A 230 -11.32 3.76 12.07
CA THR A 230 -10.70 4.99 12.60
C THR A 230 -11.31 6.27 12.03
N SER A 231 -11.39 7.32 12.86
CA SER A 231 -11.34 8.70 12.40
C SER A 231 -9.91 9.04 11.97
N LEU A 232 -9.76 10.11 11.20
CA LEU A 232 -8.52 10.53 10.55
C LEU A 232 -7.96 11.78 11.23
N PHE A 233 -6.70 11.71 11.64
CA PHE A 233 -6.02 12.82 12.32
C PHE A 233 -4.92 13.38 11.42
N GLU A 234 -4.80 14.70 11.43
CA GLU A 234 -3.73 15.45 10.78
C GLU A 234 -3.11 16.46 11.75
N VAL A 235 -1.83 16.76 11.55
CA VAL A 235 -1.13 17.80 12.27
C VAL A 235 -0.61 18.83 11.27
N GLU A 236 -1.21 20.02 11.28
CA GLU A 236 -0.77 21.16 10.48
C GLU A 236 -0.39 22.32 11.41
N ASP A 237 0.79 22.90 11.22
CA ASP A 237 1.31 24.01 12.05
C ASP A 237 1.28 23.71 13.56
N GLY A 238 1.51 22.47 13.95
CA GLY A 238 1.48 22.02 15.35
C GLY A 238 0.08 21.89 15.94
N ARG A 239 -0.97 22.03 15.12
CA ARG A 239 -2.36 21.84 15.53
C ARG A 239 -2.90 20.53 14.98
N ARG A 240 -3.36 19.65 15.87
CA ARG A 240 -4.05 18.42 15.47
C ARG A 240 -5.51 18.71 15.12
N THR A 241 -5.95 18.20 13.99
CA THR A 241 -7.35 18.15 13.55
C THR A 241 -7.79 16.70 13.44
N CYS A 242 -9.10 16.46 13.45
CA CYS A 242 -9.69 15.14 13.29
C CYS A 242 -10.96 15.26 12.46
N ASP A 243 -11.11 14.36 11.49
CA ASP A 243 -12.32 14.25 10.69
C ASP A 243 -12.58 12.78 10.28
N ASP A 244 -13.67 12.56 9.55
CA ASP A 244 -14.04 11.26 8.96
C ASP A 244 -14.07 11.34 7.43
N CYS A 245 -13.32 12.27 6.85
CA CYS A 245 -13.29 12.57 5.41
C CYS A 245 -12.32 11.65 4.67
N TRP A 246 -12.68 10.38 4.55
CA TRP A 246 -11.89 9.41 3.82
C TRP A 246 -11.71 9.79 2.36
N SER A 247 -10.51 9.57 1.84
CA SER A 247 -10.21 9.82 0.43
C SER A 247 -11.08 8.97 -0.49
N VAL A 248 -11.51 9.57 -1.61
CA VAL A 248 -12.20 8.89 -2.73
C VAL A 248 -11.35 9.13 -3.96
N LEU A 249 -10.71 8.11 -4.47
CA LEU A 249 -9.67 8.21 -5.50
C LEU A 249 -9.94 7.19 -6.63
N PRO A 250 -10.99 7.40 -7.49
CA PRO A 250 -11.44 6.40 -8.45
C PRO A 250 -10.33 5.82 -9.34
N PRO A 251 -9.47 6.64 -10.01
CA PRO A 251 -8.41 6.09 -10.86
C PRO A 251 -7.30 5.40 -10.05
N PHE A 252 -7.10 5.81 -8.79
CA PHE A 252 -6.00 5.36 -7.92
C PHE A 252 -6.40 4.26 -6.92
N ARG A 253 -7.57 3.62 -7.10
CA ARG A 253 -8.08 2.64 -6.11
C ARG A 253 -7.08 1.52 -5.79
N GLY A 254 -6.38 0.99 -6.80
CA GLY A 254 -5.35 -0.03 -6.62
C GLY A 254 -4.04 0.46 -6.01
N CYS A 255 -3.86 1.78 -5.88
CA CYS A 255 -2.66 2.38 -5.29
C CYS A 255 -2.72 2.43 -3.76
N ALA A 256 -3.93 2.68 -3.18
CA ALA A 256 -3.98 3.18 -1.80
C ALA A 256 -5.28 2.88 -1.03
N MET A 257 -6.29 2.23 -1.62
CA MET A 257 -7.65 2.25 -1.06
C MET A 257 -8.03 1.01 -0.26
N VAL A 258 -7.09 0.12 0.05
CA VAL A 258 -7.33 -0.99 0.98
C VAL A 258 -7.47 -0.47 2.40
N LYS A 259 -8.46 -1.00 3.13
CA LYS A 259 -8.65 -0.86 4.57
C LYS A 259 -8.51 -2.22 5.21
N SER A 260 -7.81 -2.29 6.34
CA SER A 260 -7.46 -3.56 6.98
C SER A 260 -7.20 -3.40 8.47
N THR A 261 -6.97 -4.51 9.14
CA THR A 261 -6.41 -4.57 10.49
C THR A 261 -4.91 -4.89 10.45
N SER A 262 -4.18 -4.57 11.51
CA SER A 262 -2.77 -4.94 11.60
C SER A 262 -2.56 -6.47 11.53
N ARG A 263 -3.47 -7.26 12.07
CA ARG A 263 -3.40 -8.74 12.02
C ARG A 263 -3.55 -9.29 10.61
N ASP A 264 -4.55 -8.82 9.87
CA ASP A 264 -4.77 -9.26 8.48
C ASP A 264 -3.58 -8.87 7.60
N MET A 265 -3.04 -7.65 7.77
CA MET A 265 -1.85 -7.21 7.05
C MET A 265 -0.60 -8.03 7.40
N ALA A 266 -0.39 -8.35 8.69
CA ALA A 266 0.72 -9.21 9.10
C ALA A 266 0.57 -10.63 8.53
N ALA A 267 -0.65 -11.18 8.45
CA ALA A 267 -0.93 -12.46 7.81
C ALA A 267 -0.62 -12.43 6.30
N TYR A 268 -0.97 -11.33 5.61
CA TYR A 268 -0.61 -11.11 4.21
C TYR A 268 0.92 -11.13 4.00
N TYR A 269 1.67 -10.39 4.80
CA TYR A 269 3.14 -10.37 4.70
C TYR A 269 3.76 -11.73 5.06
N ARG A 270 3.22 -12.42 6.08
CA ARG A 270 3.64 -13.80 6.40
C ARG A 270 3.44 -14.75 5.24
N MET A 271 2.31 -14.67 4.53
CA MET A 271 2.06 -15.49 3.34
C MET A 271 3.14 -15.27 2.28
N ILE A 272 3.55 -14.03 2.03
CA ILE A 272 4.66 -13.73 1.10
C ILE A 272 5.97 -14.34 1.64
N ALA A 273 6.29 -14.16 2.93
CA ALA A 273 7.47 -14.74 3.57
C ALA A 273 7.56 -16.27 3.41
N ASN A 274 6.41 -16.94 3.37
CA ASN A 274 6.25 -18.38 3.21
C ASN A 274 5.94 -18.82 1.76
N MET A 275 6.29 -18.01 0.76
CA MET A 275 6.09 -18.35 -0.66
C MET A 275 4.67 -18.79 -1.00
N GLY A 276 3.68 -18.06 -0.47
CA GLY A 276 2.26 -18.30 -0.75
C GLY A 276 1.56 -19.30 0.16
N MET A 277 2.26 -19.87 1.13
CA MET A 277 1.68 -20.81 2.11
C MET A 277 0.93 -20.05 3.20
N HIS A 278 -0.27 -20.52 3.53
CA HIS A 278 -1.09 -20.03 4.65
C HIS A 278 -1.78 -21.24 5.30
N GLU A 279 -1.69 -21.37 6.63
CA GLU A 279 -2.29 -22.48 7.40
C GLU A 279 -2.04 -23.88 6.82
N GLY A 280 -0.80 -24.13 6.39
CA GLY A 280 -0.39 -25.41 5.82
C GLY A 280 -0.88 -25.70 4.39
N LYS A 281 -1.50 -24.73 3.72
CA LYS A 281 -1.99 -24.85 2.34
C LYS A 281 -1.35 -23.81 1.43
N GLN A 282 -1.23 -24.12 0.15
CA GLN A 282 -0.82 -23.16 -0.88
C GLN A 282 -2.03 -22.25 -1.18
N ALA A 283 -2.13 -21.12 -0.48
CA ALA A 283 -3.20 -20.15 -0.66
C ALA A 283 -3.00 -19.29 -1.92
N ILE A 284 -1.75 -18.88 -2.18
CA ILE A 284 -1.33 -18.12 -3.36
C ILE A 284 -0.29 -18.95 -4.10
N PRO A 285 -0.32 -19.03 -5.44
CA PRO A 285 0.71 -19.77 -6.18
C PRO A 285 2.13 -19.30 -5.82
N ALA A 286 3.02 -20.24 -5.47
CA ALA A 286 4.40 -19.89 -5.09
C ALA A 286 5.13 -19.12 -6.18
N HIS A 287 4.87 -19.43 -7.46
CA HIS A 287 5.44 -18.70 -8.59
C HIS A 287 4.94 -17.24 -8.66
N ALA A 288 3.69 -16.95 -8.24
CA ALA A 288 3.20 -15.57 -8.17
C ALA A 288 3.96 -14.75 -7.13
N VAL A 289 4.28 -15.37 -5.99
CA VAL A 289 5.12 -14.73 -4.96
C VAL A 289 6.55 -14.56 -5.46
N ASP A 290 7.12 -15.55 -6.15
CA ASP A 290 8.44 -15.45 -6.77
C ASP A 290 8.50 -14.31 -7.81
N LEU A 291 7.47 -14.15 -8.64
CA LEU A 291 7.36 -13.01 -9.55
C LEU A 291 7.32 -11.67 -8.80
N LEU A 292 6.61 -11.63 -7.66
CA LEU A 292 6.46 -10.41 -6.85
C LEU A 292 7.79 -9.94 -6.26
N VAL A 293 8.60 -10.85 -5.67
CA VAL A 293 9.80 -10.50 -4.89
C VAL A 293 11.12 -10.99 -5.49
N GLY A 294 11.08 -11.84 -6.52
CA GLY A 294 12.28 -12.46 -7.10
C GLY A 294 13.05 -11.55 -8.05
N ARG A 295 12.34 -10.80 -8.91
CA ARG A 295 12.94 -9.78 -9.77
C ARG A 295 12.96 -8.43 -9.08
N TYR A 296 14.03 -7.67 -9.30
CA TYR A 296 14.23 -6.39 -8.64
C TYR A 296 15.02 -5.42 -9.50
N HIS A 297 14.78 -4.12 -9.27
CA HIS A 297 15.59 -3.03 -9.81
C HIS A 297 16.47 -2.47 -8.68
N PRO A 298 17.80 -2.41 -8.83
CA PRO A 298 18.68 -1.90 -7.79
C PRO A 298 18.46 -0.39 -7.61
N LEU A 299 18.19 0.05 -6.37
CA LEU A 299 18.12 1.46 -5.98
C LEU A 299 19.45 1.93 -5.42
N SER A 300 20.12 1.06 -4.69
CA SER A 300 21.46 1.23 -4.14
C SER A 300 22.08 -0.14 -3.91
N HIS A 301 23.30 -0.19 -3.39
CA HIS A 301 23.92 -1.45 -2.97
C HIS A 301 23.25 -2.10 -1.75
N LEU A 302 22.33 -1.39 -1.07
CA LEU A 302 21.64 -1.88 0.12
C LEU A 302 20.16 -2.12 -0.10
N MET A 303 19.56 -1.57 -1.15
CA MET A 303 18.12 -1.60 -1.36
C MET A 303 17.77 -1.81 -2.83
N THR A 304 16.75 -2.60 -3.07
CA THR A 304 16.19 -2.89 -4.39
C THR A 304 14.68 -2.71 -4.40
N MET A 305 14.10 -2.38 -5.56
CA MET A 305 12.66 -2.32 -5.77
C MET A 305 12.19 -3.62 -6.43
N CYS A 306 11.26 -4.32 -5.78
CA CYS A 306 10.46 -5.40 -6.35
C CYS A 306 9.12 -4.87 -6.85
N MET A 307 8.15 -5.72 -7.15
CA MET A 307 6.81 -5.27 -7.53
C MET A 307 6.02 -4.81 -6.29
N GLY A 308 5.97 -3.50 -6.05
CA GLY A 308 5.27 -2.90 -4.93
C GLY A 308 5.87 -3.16 -3.55
N LEU A 309 7.14 -3.56 -3.48
CA LEU A 309 7.87 -3.79 -2.24
C LEU A 309 9.32 -3.34 -2.39
N ASN A 310 9.84 -2.66 -1.38
CA ASN A 310 11.29 -2.47 -1.21
C ASN A 310 11.89 -3.75 -0.61
N LYS A 311 13.04 -4.17 -1.13
CA LYS A 311 13.78 -5.32 -0.62
C LYS A 311 15.19 -4.90 -0.23
N ARG A 312 15.60 -5.26 0.97
CA ARG A 312 16.94 -4.93 1.50
C ARG A 312 17.44 -5.99 2.45
N GLU A 313 18.73 -5.97 2.69
CA GLU A 313 19.34 -6.73 3.78
C GLU A 313 19.36 -5.88 5.07
N PHE A 314 19.00 -6.49 6.20
CA PHE A 314 19.05 -5.90 7.52
C PHE A 314 19.52 -6.95 8.52
N ALA A 315 20.66 -6.72 9.18
CA ALA A 315 21.26 -7.62 10.17
C ALA A 315 21.42 -9.08 9.68
N GLY A 316 21.70 -9.30 8.40
CA GLY A 316 21.85 -10.63 7.80
C GLY A 316 20.53 -11.28 7.33
N HIS A 317 19.39 -10.60 7.49
CA HIS A 317 18.06 -11.04 7.07
C HIS A 317 17.59 -10.27 5.85
N VAL A 318 16.80 -10.90 5.00
CA VAL A 318 16.18 -10.23 3.84
C VAL A 318 14.81 -9.70 4.25
N VAL A 319 14.68 -8.38 4.26
CA VAL A 319 13.43 -7.68 4.56
C VAL A 319 12.80 -7.20 3.26
N CYS A 320 11.51 -7.49 3.06
CA CYS A 320 10.67 -6.83 2.06
C CYS A 320 9.62 -6.00 2.77
N GLU A 321 9.45 -4.73 2.38
CA GLU A 321 8.60 -3.79 3.12
C GLU A 321 8.00 -2.72 2.22
N HIS A 322 6.89 -2.11 2.66
CA HIS A 322 6.33 -0.91 2.06
C HIS A 322 5.68 -0.02 3.13
N ALA A 323 5.80 1.29 2.96
CA ALA A 323 5.10 2.27 3.77
C ALA A 323 3.84 2.76 3.05
N GLY A 324 2.93 3.39 3.80
CA GLY A 324 1.75 4.03 3.23
C GLY A 324 1.44 5.34 3.93
N GLY A 325 1.07 6.35 3.14
CA GLY A 325 0.63 7.66 3.61
C GLY A 325 -0.54 8.17 2.79
N LEU A 326 -1.56 8.64 3.46
CA LEU A 326 -2.70 9.40 2.95
C LEU A 326 -3.21 10.29 4.09
N HIS A 327 -4.18 11.14 3.79
CA HIS A 327 -4.87 11.95 4.81
C HIS A 327 -5.31 11.06 6.00
N GLY A 328 -4.82 11.39 7.19
CA GLY A 328 -5.10 10.66 8.42
C GLY A 328 -4.63 9.21 8.46
N VAL A 329 -3.71 8.82 7.59
CA VAL A 329 -3.22 7.45 7.49
C VAL A 329 -1.71 7.43 7.39
N SER A 330 -1.07 6.75 8.32
CA SER A 330 0.32 6.32 8.21
C SER A 330 0.44 4.83 8.50
N SER A 331 1.13 4.12 7.65
CA SER A 331 1.22 2.67 7.77
C SER A 331 2.59 2.17 7.33
N LYS A 332 3.01 1.05 7.88
CA LYS A 332 4.17 0.31 7.41
C LYS A 332 3.99 -1.18 7.63
N GLY A 333 4.40 -1.98 6.66
CA GLY A 333 4.38 -3.43 6.79
C GLY A 333 5.56 -4.04 6.09
N GLY A 334 5.91 -5.24 6.51
CA GLY A 334 7.05 -5.95 5.96
C GLY A 334 7.10 -7.40 6.38
N LEU A 335 8.11 -8.09 5.89
CA LEU A 335 8.32 -9.52 6.11
C LEU A 335 9.81 -9.86 6.18
N LEU A 336 10.12 -10.97 6.83
CA LEU A 336 11.41 -11.65 6.74
C LEU A 336 11.29 -12.77 5.71
N LEU A 337 11.88 -12.55 4.54
CA LEU A 337 11.73 -13.46 3.40
C LEU A 337 12.39 -14.82 3.69
N GLY A 338 11.61 -15.89 3.57
CA GLY A 338 12.05 -17.26 3.85
C GLY A 338 12.08 -17.64 5.34
N GLU A 339 11.71 -16.75 6.25
CA GLU A 339 11.72 -17.00 7.69
C GLU A 339 10.31 -17.10 8.30
N GLY A 340 9.28 -16.83 7.50
CA GLY A 340 7.89 -17.01 7.89
C GLY A 340 7.31 -15.93 8.79
N TYR A 341 7.95 -14.76 8.88
CA TYR A 341 7.45 -13.63 9.66
C TYR A 341 6.85 -12.53 8.79
N GLY A 342 5.69 -12.02 9.21
CA GLY A 342 5.03 -10.84 8.67
C GLY A 342 4.74 -9.83 9.78
N PHE A 343 4.86 -8.55 9.44
CA PHE A 343 4.75 -7.43 10.37
C PHE A 343 3.85 -6.36 9.79
N SER A 344 3.09 -5.67 10.63
CA SER A 344 2.31 -4.51 10.24
C SER A 344 2.17 -3.52 11.38
N VAL A 345 2.25 -2.23 11.05
CA VAL A 345 1.96 -1.10 11.93
C VAL A 345 1.04 -0.15 11.19
N LEU A 346 -0.08 0.19 11.82
CA LEU A 346 -1.10 1.09 11.27
C LEU A 346 -1.38 2.21 12.28
N CYS A 347 -1.44 3.44 11.78
CA CYS A 347 -1.72 4.65 12.57
C CYS A 347 -2.81 5.47 11.88
N ASN A 348 -3.67 6.11 12.67
CA ASN A 348 -4.74 6.98 12.19
C ASN A 348 -4.36 8.47 12.17
N GLN A 349 -3.08 8.78 12.11
CA GLN A 349 -2.54 10.13 11.87
C GLN A 349 -1.71 10.14 10.60
N GLY A 350 -1.89 11.17 9.77
CA GLY A 350 -1.10 11.36 8.56
C GLY A 350 0.33 11.82 8.84
N ASP A 351 1.20 11.69 7.83
CA ASP A 351 2.59 12.16 7.81
C ASP A 351 3.50 11.63 8.93
N GLU A 352 3.18 10.45 9.49
CA GLU A 352 3.99 9.81 10.51
C GLU A 352 4.94 8.76 9.91
N ASP A 353 6.20 8.80 10.34
CA ASP A 353 7.17 7.75 10.02
C ASP A 353 7.00 6.55 10.96
N MET A 354 6.56 5.41 10.41
CA MET A 354 6.34 4.16 11.14
C MET A 354 7.61 3.28 11.26
N ASP A 355 8.76 3.73 10.78
CA ASP A 355 10.00 2.95 10.74
C ASP A 355 10.43 2.44 12.11
N ALA A 356 10.51 3.32 13.10
CA ALA A 356 10.97 2.94 14.44
C ALA A 356 10.07 1.90 15.11
N LEU A 357 8.74 1.94 14.85
CA LEU A 357 7.80 0.95 15.37
C LEU A 357 8.01 -0.41 14.68
N LEU A 358 8.09 -0.43 13.33
CA LEU A 358 8.31 -1.67 12.60
C LEU A 358 9.66 -2.30 12.93
N TYR A 359 10.74 -1.50 12.97
CA TYR A 359 12.07 -2.02 13.23
C TYR A 359 12.27 -2.48 14.68
N GLY A 360 11.56 -1.89 15.63
CA GLY A 360 11.52 -2.42 16.99
C GLY A 360 10.95 -3.85 17.04
N MET A 361 9.89 -4.10 16.27
CA MET A 361 9.33 -5.46 16.15
C MET A 361 10.27 -6.43 15.42
N LEU A 362 10.90 -5.99 14.33
CA LEU A 362 11.91 -6.78 13.60
C LEU A 362 13.08 -7.14 14.51
N CYS A 363 13.66 -6.17 15.23
CA CYS A 363 14.76 -6.39 16.17
C CYS A 363 14.36 -7.36 17.28
N ALA A 364 13.14 -7.23 17.84
CA ALA A 364 12.66 -8.14 18.88
C ALA A 364 12.63 -9.60 18.39
N VAL A 365 12.12 -9.84 17.16
CA VAL A 365 12.09 -11.20 16.57
C VAL A 365 13.51 -11.72 16.27
N MET A 366 14.41 -10.87 15.81
CA MET A 366 15.81 -11.22 15.51
C MET A 366 16.68 -11.38 16.76
N GLY A 367 16.18 -10.97 17.95
CA GLY A 367 16.94 -11.02 19.21
C GLY A 367 18.03 -9.94 19.33
N LEU A 368 17.83 -8.77 18.68
CA LEU A 368 18.72 -7.61 18.66
C LEU A 368 18.35 -6.57 19.72
#